data_77fe5115bb6ec6923ae30dce8bcb4f1b
#
_entry.id   77fe5115bb6ec6923ae30dce8bcb4f1b
#
_cell.length_a   1.000
_cell.length_b   1.000
_cell.length_c   1.000
_cell.angle_alpha   90.00
_cell.angle_beta   90.00
_cell.angle_gamma   90.00
#
_symmetry.space_group_name_H-M   'P 1'
#
loop_
_entity.id
_entity.type
_entity.pdbx_description
1 polymer ?
#
loop_
_entity_poly.entity_id
_entity_poly.type
_entity_poly.pdbx_seq_one_letter_code
_entity_poly.pdbx_strand_id
1 'polypeptide(L)'
;MTSQIPLTTLISAYNGLQNRESHVVVTRVGSRRNKLRERVPAKVDKKLLDNVTTALLDGMVVRLANAPAPTAPVPVVNDVPVELVRRDVSSGLRHISRGERLPLPDRDTTDVIRMFVHWFGYDVDLGVMFTDAHFKHVIGYVDYTNLFRNTMRGFVTHSGDLTHAPQPDGACEFIDIKLHQKNNSALPWVGKKPDFMKKFPSARYAIMSLISYCGGPFEGIDNVAGVMTRSHGMAGRVFEPRTVETAAHVAVRSTSAIPLIVDLEQWELIWVDTSIGTHLGGYSTGQSDALKAVRAEMEAMENRLSVGELMRLWARAHNADTVDEPADQAQAGALLDAC
;
A
#
# COMPACT_ATOMS: atom_id res chain seq x y z
N MET A 1 1.32 -8.81 -35.58
CA MET A 1 0.73 -9.63 -34.48
C MET A 1 0.46 -8.87 -33.19
N THR A 2 1.27 -7.88 -32.78
CA THR A 2 1.10 -7.13 -31.52
C THR A 2 -0.11 -6.19 -31.48
N SER A 3 -0.67 -5.80 -32.61
CA SER A 3 -1.82 -4.87 -32.70
C SER A 3 -3.15 -5.43 -32.15
N GLN A 4 -3.22 -6.72 -31.85
CA GLN A 4 -4.40 -7.37 -31.29
C GLN A 4 -4.31 -7.63 -29.78
N ILE A 5 -3.13 -7.46 -29.17
CA ILE A 5 -2.94 -7.69 -27.74
C ILE A 5 -3.38 -6.44 -26.96
N PRO A 6 -4.29 -6.54 -25.99
CA PRO A 6 -4.71 -5.40 -25.17
C PRO A 6 -3.51 -4.72 -24.46
N LEU A 7 -3.57 -3.39 -24.31
CA LEU A 7 -2.54 -2.60 -23.62
C LEU A 7 -2.28 -3.12 -22.20
N THR A 8 -3.33 -3.43 -21.45
CA THR A 8 -3.26 -4.00 -20.10
C THR A 8 -2.48 -5.32 -20.04
N THR A 9 -2.60 -6.16 -21.09
CA THR A 9 -1.85 -7.42 -21.20
C THR A 9 -0.36 -7.17 -21.45
N LEU A 10 -0.03 -6.19 -22.31
CA LEU A 10 1.37 -5.79 -22.57
C LEU A 10 2.03 -5.23 -21.31
N ILE A 11 1.32 -4.37 -20.56
CA ILE A 11 1.79 -3.82 -19.28
C ILE A 11 1.97 -4.95 -18.25
N SER A 12 1.03 -5.88 -18.15
CA SER A 12 1.16 -7.04 -17.25
C SER A 12 2.37 -7.89 -17.59
N ALA A 13 2.63 -8.15 -18.87
CA ALA A 13 3.80 -8.91 -19.32
C ALA A 13 5.10 -8.18 -19.02
N TYR A 14 5.15 -6.86 -19.26
CA TYR A 14 6.29 -6.00 -18.93
C TYR A 14 6.58 -6.03 -17.43
N ASN A 15 5.57 -5.77 -16.59
CA ASN A 15 5.70 -5.81 -15.12
C ASN A 15 6.17 -7.18 -14.63
N GLY A 16 5.65 -8.27 -15.20
CA GLY A 16 6.09 -9.63 -14.89
C GLY A 16 7.55 -9.89 -15.27
N LEU A 17 8.01 -9.32 -16.38
CA LEU A 17 9.39 -9.42 -16.84
C LEU A 17 10.35 -8.63 -15.93
N GLN A 18 10.01 -7.40 -15.56
CA GLN A 18 10.80 -6.57 -14.65
C GLN A 18 10.93 -7.21 -13.26
N ASN A 19 9.85 -7.87 -12.80
CA ASN A 19 9.80 -8.54 -11.50
C ASN A 19 10.19 -10.03 -11.55
N ARG A 20 10.74 -10.52 -12.65
CA ARG A 20 11.10 -11.95 -12.80
C ARG A 20 12.11 -12.45 -11.76
N GLU A 21 12.93 -11.57 -11.21
CA GLU A 21 13.93 -11.88 -10.19
C GLU A 21 13.37 -11.77 -8.76
N SER A 22 12.09 -11.41 -8.61
CA SER A 22 11.43 -11.50 -7.31
C SER A 22 11.50 -12.91 -6.77
N HIS A 23 12.19 -13.07 -5.63
CA HIS A 23 12.55 -14.36 -5.05
C HIS A 23 11.41 -15.04 -4.29
N VAL A 24 10.26 -14.39 -4.15
CA VAL A 24 9.18 -14.88 -3.31
C VAL A 24 8.00 -15.35 -4.15
N VAL A 25 7.69 -16.63 -4.04
CA VAL A 25 6.49 -17.23 -4.62
C VAL A 25 5.60 -17.71 -3.49
N VAL A 26 4.38 -17.18 -3.44
CA VAL A 26 3.35 -17.68 -2.55
C VAL A 26 2.79 -18.98 -3.14
N THR A 27 3.04 -20.10 -2.50
CA THR A 27 2.46 -21.39 -2.89
C THR A 27 1.39 -21.79 -1.87
N ARG A 28 0.21 -22.11 -2.37
CA ARG A 28 -0.87 -22.65 -1.53
C ARG A 28 -0.53 -24.09 -1.12
N VAL A 29 -0.43 -24.33 0.18
CA VAL A 29 -0.20 -25.66 0.74
C VAL A 29 -1.43 -26.06 1.56
N GLY A 30 -2.35 -26.83 0.95
CA GLY A 30 -3.61 -27.21 1.57
C GLY A 30 -4.64 -26.09 1.63
N SER A 31 -5.79 -26.33 2.26
CA SER A 31 -6.93 -25.42 2.29
C SER A 31 -6.76 -24.17 3.18
N ARG A 32 -5.71 -24.08 4.00
CA ARG A 32 -5.57 -23.05 5.04
C ARG A 32 -4.16 -22.48 5.23
N ARG A 33 -3.15 -22.88 4.48
CA ARG A 33 -1.77 -22.38 4.66
C ARG A 33 -1.13 -22.05 3.34
N ASN A 34 -0.65 -20.82 3.22
CA ASN A 34 0.26 -20.42 2.15
C ASN A 34 1.69 -20.61 2.65
N LYS A 35 2.57 -21.17 1.83
CA LYS A 35 4.01 -21.17 2.07
C LYS A 35 4.67 -20.20 1.13
N LEU A 36 5.49 -19.34 1.65
CA LEU A 36 6.43 -18.56 0.86
C LEU A 36 7.60 -19.48 0.49
N ARG A 37 7.88 -19.57 -0.79
CA ARG A 37 9.06 -20.27 -1.30
C ARG A 37 9.93 -19.25 -2.01
N GLU A 38 11.21 -19.25 -1.68
CA GLU A 38 12.18 -18.55 -2.49
C GLU A 38 12.28 -19.26 -3.84
N ARG A 39 12.09 -18.51 -4.89
CA ARG A 39 12.27 -19.00 -6.27
C ARG A 39 13.67 -18.59 -6.71
N VAL A 40 14.46 -19.54 -7.16
CA VAL A 40 15.66 -19.23 -7.91
C VAL A 40 15.24 -18.94 -9.35
N PRO A 41 15.35 -17.69 -9.83
CA PRO A 41 14.97 -17.37 -11.19
C PRO A 41 15.84 -18.14 -12.18
N ALA A 42 15.25 -18.64 -13.25
CA ALA A 42 16.01 -19.25 -14.33
C ALA A 42 16.97 -18.22 -14.95
N LYS A 43 18.21 -18.60 -15.17
CA LYS A 43 19.17 -17.75 -15.92
C LYS A 43 18.64 -17.57 -17.34
N VAL A 44 18.39 -16.33 -17.73
CA VAL A 44 17.99 -15.96 -19.09
C VAL A 44 19.06 -15.03 -19.65
N ASP A 45 19.34 -15.20 -20.93
CA ASP A 45 20.29 -14.33 -21.63
C ASP A 45 19.85 -12.87 -21.60
N LYS A 46 20.78 -11.97 -21.25
CA LYS A 46 20.48 -10.53 -21.10
C LYS A 46 19.98 -9.93 -22.39
N LYS A 47 20.59 -10.30 -23.54
CA LYS A 47 20.19 -9.77 -24.85
C LYS A 47 18.77 -10.19 -25.21
N LEU A 48 18.37 -11.41 -24.85
CA LEU A 48 17.00 -11.87 -25.03
C LEU A 48 16.03 -11.06 -24.17
N LEU A 49 16.39 -10.77 -22.93
CA LEU A 49 15.56 -9.94 -22.04
C LEU A 49 15.39 -8.52 -22.57
N ASP A 50 16.49 -7.89 -22.99
CA ASP A 50 16.47 -6.54 -23.56
C ASP A 50 15.61 -6.50 -24.83
N ASN A 51 15.72 -7.53 -25.70
CA ASN A 51 14.88 -7.64 -26.90
C ASN A 51 13.40 -7.79 -26.57
N VAL A 52 13.05 -8.64 -25.58
CA VAL A 52 11.64 -8.83 -25.18
C VAL A 52 11.09 -7.57 -24.53
N THR A 53 11.87 -6.91 -23.67
CA THR A 53 11.49 -5.62 -23.06
C THR A 53 11.20 -4.57 -24.13
N THR A 54 12.11 -4.41 -25.10
CA THR A 54 11.93 -3.48 -26.20
C THR A 54 10.67 -3.81 -27.02
N ALA A 55 10.46 -5.08 -27.34
CA ALA A 55 9.29 -5.51 -28.10
C ALA A 55 7.96 -5.24 -27.36
N LEU A 56 7.95 -5.37 -26.02
CA LEU A 56 6.78 -5.02 -25.20
C LEU A 56 6.51 -3.51 -25.23
N LEU A 57 7.55 -2.69 -25.03
CA LEU A 57 7.42 -1.22 -25.08
C LEU A 57 6.97 -0.74 -26.46
N ASP A 58 7.54 -1.27 -27.55
CA ASP A 58 7.13 -0.93 -28.92
C ASP A 58 5.68 -1.40 -29.19
N GLY A 59 5.29 -2.57 -28.67
CA GLY A 59 3.90 -3.03 -28.71
C GLY A 59 2.93 -2.08 -28.00
N MET A 60 3.33 -1.53 -26.85
CA MET A 60 2.54 -0.52 -26.14
C MET A 60 2.40 0.77 -26.95
N VAL A 61 3.48 1.25 -27.59
CA VAL A 61 3.45 2.44 -28.47
C VAL A 61 2.47 2.23 -29.62
N VAL A 62 2.49 1.06 -30.26
CA VAL A 62 1.53 0.71 -31.34
C VAL A 62 0.09 0.72 -30.84
N ARG A 63 -0.16 0.27 -29.61
CA ARG A 63 -1.52 0.32 -29.02
C ARG A 63 -1.93 1.74 -28.69
N LEU A 64 -1.05 2.52 -28.04
CA LEU A 64 -1.30 3.90 -27.66
C LEU A 64 -1.53 4.83 -28.87
N ALA A 65 -1.02 4.49 -30.06
CA ALA A 65 -1.31 5.22 -31.30
C ALA A 65 -2.80 5.14 -31.68
N ASN A 66 -3.58 4.22 -31.13
CA ASN A 66 -5.03 4.17 -31.33
C ASN A 66 -5.81 5.05 -30.36
N ALA A 67 -5.19 5.50 -29.27
CA ALA A 67 -5.78 6.46 -28.36
C ALA A 67 -5.85 7.87 -29.01
N PRO A 68 -6.73 8.77 -28.54
CA PRO A 68 -6.72 10.15 -29.00
C PRO A 68 -5.34 10.79 -28.86
N ALA A 69 -4.92 11.56 -29.87
CA ALA A 69 -3.65 12.28 -29.80
C ALA A 69 -3.71 13.38 -28.70
N PRO A 70 -2.59 13.63 -28.00
CA PRO A 70 -2.54 14.73 -27.04
C PRO A 70 -2.69 16.08 -27.73
N THR A 71 -3.42 17.00 -27.13
CA THR A 71 -3.67 18.35 -27.64
C THR A 71 -2.70 19.40 -27.08
N ALA A 72 -1.83 19.00 -26.14
CA ALA A 72 -0.82 19.83 -25.47
C ALA A 72 0.41 18.95 -25.16
N PRO A 73 1.56 19.54 -24.76
CA PRO A 73 2.69 18.78 -24.26
C PRO A 73 2.28 17.85 -23.11
N VAL A 74 2.78 16.61 -23.15
CA VAL A 74 2.37 15.54 -22.23
C VAL A 74 3.15 15.64 -20.93
N PRO A 75 2.50 15.80 -19.76
CA PRO A 75 3.18 15.77 -18.47
C PRO A 75 3.64 14.34 -18.14
N VAL A 76 4.90 14.21 -17.64
CA VAL A 76 5.55 12.89 -17.49
C VAL A 76 6.15 12.62 -16.11
N VAL A 77 5.96 13.49 -15.12
CA VAL A 77 6.47 13.29 -13.76
C VAL A 77 5.43 12.57 -12.92
N ASN A 78 5.54 11.25 -12.84
CA ASN A 78 4.74 10.43 -11.92
C ASN A 78 5.35 9.03 -11.81
N ASP A 79 5.87 8.67 -10.63
CA ASP A 79 6.51 7.38 -10.34
C ASP A 79 5.53 6.33 -9.82
N VAL A 80 4.24 6.68 -9.69
CA VAL A 80 3.21 5.73 -9.25
C VAL A 80 3.03 4.65 -10.31
N PRO A 81 3.01 3.36 -9.93
CA PRO A 81 2.76 2.28 -10.88
C PRO A 81 1.42 2.42 -11.60
N VAL A 82 1.40 2.10 -12.89
CA VAL A 82 0.16 2.01 -13.65
C VAL A 82 -0.71 0.91 -13.06
N GLU A 83 -1.91 1.28 -12.62
CA GLU A 83 -2.87 0.33 -12.05
C GLU A 83 -3.78 -0.25 -13.13
N LEU A 84 -3.75 -1.57 -13.23
CA LEU A 84 -4.65 -2.33 -14.11
C LEU A 84 -6.01 -2.62 -13.44
N VAL A 85 -6.10 -2.44 -12.13
CA VAL A 85 -7.33 -2.59 -11.32
C VAL A 85 -7.39 -1.43 -10.33
N ARG A 86 -8.40 -0.60 -10.44
CA ARG A 86 -8.62 0.57 -9.57
C ARG A 86 -9.52 0.24 -8.39
N ARG A 87 -9.31 0.91 -7.25
CA ARG A 87 -10.16 0.85 -6.06
C ARG A 87 -10.77 2.22 -5.80
N ASP A 88 -12.05 2.22 -5.44
CA ASP A 88 -12.72 3.44 -5.01
C ASP A 88 -12.32 3.79 -3.58
N VAL A 89 -12.04 5.06 -3.34
CA VAL A 89 -11.89 5.60 -1.98
C VAL A 89 -13.28 5.79 -1.39
N SER A 90 -13.45 5.49 -0.12
CA SER A 90 -14.74 5.58 0.59
C SER A 90 -15.41 6.97 0.52
N SER A 91 -14.64 8.03 0.24
CA SER A 91 -15.16 9.38 0.04
C SER A 91 -15.79 9.63 -1.34
N GLY A 92 -15.64 8.70 -2.29
CA GLY A 92 -16.10 8.84 -3.67
C GLY A 92 -15.43 9.95 -4.49
N LEU A 93 -14.39 10.62 -3.92
CA LEU A 93 -13.77 11.80 -4.51
C LEU A 93 -12.50 11.50 -5.34
N ARG A 94 -11.86 10.36 -5.12
CA ARG A 94 -10.70 9.94 -5.90
C ARG A 94 -10.51 8.42 -5.85
N HIS A 95 -9.84 7.89 -6.83
CA HIS A 95 -9.32 6.53 -6.80
C HIS A 95 -7.96 6.52 -6.11
N ILE A 96 -7.65 5.44 -5.41
CA ILE A 96 -6.32 5.19 -4.88
C ILE A 96 -5.74 3.95 -5.54
N SER A 97 -4.51 4.06 -5.97
CA SER A 97 -3.84 3.01 -6.72
C SER A 97 -2.83 2.27 -5.87
N ARG A 98 -2.65 1.01 -6.18
CA ARG A 98 -1.65 0.18 -5.53
C ARG A 98 -0.24 0.69 -5.82
N GLY A 99 0.53 0.94 -4.77
CA GLY A 99 1.85 1.58 -4.83
C GLY A 99 1.79 3.11 -4.75
N GLU A 100 0.60 3.71 -4.73
CA GLU A 100 0.45 5.15 -4.58
C GLU A 100 0.97 5.61 -3.21
N ARG A 101 1.72 6.72 -3.21
CA ARG A 101 2.28 7.35 -2.04
C ARG A 101 1.55 8.67 -1.78
N LEU A 102 1.01 8.82 -0.59
CA LEU A 102 0.21 9.96 -0.19
C LEU A 102 0.90 10.67 0.97
N PRO A 103 1.21 11.97 0.85
CA PRO A 103 1.78 12.70 1.96
C PRO A 103 0.82 12.70 3.15
N LEU A 104 1.35 12.50 4.34
CA LEU A 104 0.62 12.74 5.58
C LEU A 104 0.63 14.23 5.90
N PRO A 105 -0.33 14.73 6.71
CA PRO A 105 -0.34 16.12 7.17
C PRO A 105 0.96 16.50 7.89
N ASP A 106 1.16 17.80 8.07
CA ASP A 106 2.37 18.34 8.69
C ASP A 106 2.73 17.60 9.98
N ARG A 107 3.95 17.04 10.00
CA ARG A 107 4.51 16.29 11.12
C ARG A 107 4.58 17.13 12.39
N ASP A 108 4.87 18.42 12.26
CA ASP A 108 5.06 19.33 13.39
C ASP A 108 3.75 19.64 14.13
N THR A 109 2.62 19.38 13.49
CA THR A 109 1.27 19.57 14.08
C THR A 109 0.58 18.24 14.43
N THR A 110 1.17 17.10 14.05
CA THR A 110 0.59 15.78 14.28
C THR A 110 1.15 15.16 15.55
N ASP A 111 0.27 14.85 16.52
CA ASP A 111 0.64 14.14 17.75
C ASP A 111 0.48 12.63 17.63
N VAL A 112 -0.50 12.18 16.86
CA VAL A 112 -0.87 10.77 16.74
C VAL A 112 -1.20 10.42 15.30
N ILE A 113 -0.64 9.32 14.80
CA ILE A 113 -1.13 8.63 13.62
C ILE A 113 -2.03 7.50 14.12
N ARG A 114 -3.26 7.43 13.64
CA ARG A 114 -4.21 6.35 13.92
C ARG A 114 -4.43 5.54 12.67
N MET A 115 -4.05 4.27 12.69
CA MET A 115 -4.41 3.29 11.68
C MET A 115 -5.70 2.60 12.13
N PHE A 116 -6.69 2.49 11.25
CA PHE A 116 -8.01 1.97 11.64
C PHE A 116 -8.62 1.06 10.58
N VAL A 117 -9.52 0.18 11.02
CA VAL A 117 -10.47 -0.55 10.19
C VAL A 117 -11.87 -0.38 10.78
N HIS A 118 -12.83 -0.09 9.92
CA HIS A 118 -14.26 -0.15 10.24
C HIS A 118 -14.88 -1.24 9.36
N TRP A 119 -15.75 -2.07 9.94
CA TRP A 119 -16.37 -3.15 9.19
C TRP A 119 -17.76 -3.50 9.71
N PHE A 120 -18.46 -4.38 8.98
CA PHE A 120 -19.73 -4.98 9.37
C PHE A 120 -19.64 -6.50 9.35
N GLY A 121 -20.32 -7.16 10.29
CA GLY A 121 -20.49 -8.60 10.31
C GLY A 121 -19.54 -9.33 11.26
N TYR A 122 -18.76 -10.26 10.72
CA TYR A 122 -17.88 -11.12 11.50
C TYR A 122 -16.60 -10.39 11.92
N ASP A 123 -15.86 -11.07 12.78
CA ASP A 123 -14.64 -10.61 13.41
C ASP A 123 -13.54 -10.25 12.41
N VAL A 124 -12.99 -9.02 12.55
CA VAL A 124 -11.84 -8.53 11.81
C VAL A 124 -10.81 -7.96 12.77
N ASP A 125 -9.68 -8.62 12.89
CA ASP A 125 -8.56 -8.22 13.73
C ASP A 125 -7.64 -7.23 13.01
N LEU A 126 -7.25 -6.18 13.70
CA LEU A 126 -6.26 -5.20 13.28
C LEU A 126 -4.90 -5.47 13.94
N GLY A 127 -3.84 -5.38 13.16
CA GLY A 127 -2.46 -5.40 13.65
C GLY A 127 -1.59 -4.36 12.97
N VAL A 128 -0.54 -3.93 13.66
CA VAL A 128 0.52 -3.09 13.08
C VAL A 128 1.88 -3.65 13.47
N MET A 129 2.72 -3.87 12.47
CA MET A 129 4.10 -4.30 12.62
C MET A 129 5.05 -3.17 12.23
N PHE A 130 6.06 -2.93 13.06
CA PHE A 130 7.10 -1.93 12.82
C PHE A 130 8.38 -2.60 12.35
N THR A 131 8.97 -2.08 11.27
CA THR A 131 10.14 -2.67 10.65
C THR A 131 11.22 -1.63 10.32
N ASP A 132 12.43 -2.13 10.07
CA ASP A 132 13.52 -1.31 9.55
C ASP A 132 13.30 -0.90 8.07
N ALA A 133 14.20 -0.07 7.55
CA ALA A 133 14.16 0.43 6.18
C ALA A 133 14.28 -0.66 5.10
N HIS A 134 14.73 -1.85 5.46
CA HIS A 134 14.99 -2.95 4.52
C HIS A 134 14.03 -4.13 4.69
N PHE A 135 13.00 -3.99 5.53
CA PHE A 135 12.07 -5.07 5.88
C PHE A 135 12.79 -6.35 6.35
N LYS A 136 13.92 -6.19 7.07
CA LYS A 136 14.71 -7.32 7.57
C LYS A 136 14.42 -7.65 9.02
N HIS A 137 14.13 -6.63 9.83
CA HIS A 137 13.95 -6.80 11.28
C HIS A 137 12.61 -6.25 11.73
N VAL A 138 11.90 -7.03 12.54
CA VAL A 138 10.75 -6.56 13.29
C VAL A 138 11.25 -5.79 14.51
N ILE A 139 10.90 -4.51 14.58
CA ILE A 139 11.22 -3.62 15.71
C ILE A 139 10.18 -3.79 16.83
N GLY A 140 8.94 -4.01 16.44
CA GLY A 140 7.82 -4.28 17.34
C GLY A 140 6.55 -4.56 16.57
N TYR A 141 5.55 -5.07 17.29
CA TYR A 141 4.21 -5.28 16.72
C TYR A 141 3.15 -5.12 17.81
N VAL A 142 1.95 -4.77 17.39
CA VAL A 142 0.75 -4.64 18.21
C VAL A 142 -0.41 -5.26 17.46
N ASP A 143 -1.13 -6.18 18.11
CA ASP A 143 -2.31 -6.86 17.58
C ASP A 143 -3.21 -7.34 18.74
N TYR A 144 -4.29 -8.07 18.43
CA TYR A 144 -5.22 -8.64 19.41
C TYR A 144 -4.54 -9.53 20.46
N THR A 145 -3.39 -10.15 20.16
CA THR A 145 -2.68 -11.04 21.09
C THR A 145 -1.82 -10.29 22.12
N ASN A 146 -1.52 -9.01 21.89
CA ASN A 146 -0.60 -8.23 22.73
C ASN A 146 -1.01 -6.76 22.94
N LEU A 147 -2.30 -6.48 23.00
CA LEU A 147 -2.91 -5.15 23.11
C LEU A 147 -2.18 -4.20 24.08
N PHE A 148 -1.76 -4.69 25.24
CA PHE A 148 -1.24 -3.88 26.36
C PHE A 148 0.21 -4.21 26.75
N ARG A 149 0.76 -5.31 26.29
CA ARG A 149 2.11 -5.81 26.68
C ARG A 149 3.10 -5.81 25.52
N ASN A 150 2.86 -4.93 24.54
CA ASN A 150 3.73 -4.84 23.39
C ASN A 150 5.06 -4.14 23.71
N THR A 151 6.09 -4.41 22.89
CA THR A 151 7.44 -3.82 23.04
C THR A 151 7.46 -2.31 22.80
N MET A 152 6.41 -1.75 22.18
CA MET A 152 6.24 -0.34 21.86
C MET A 152 5.38 0.40 22.90
N ARG A 153 5.21 -0.19 24.10
CA ARG A 153 4.38 0.35 25.17
C ARG A 153 4.71 1.81 25.49
N GLY A 154 3.65 2.61 25.62
CA GLY A 154 3.74 4.05 25.87
C GLY A 154 3.69 4.89 24.60
N PHE A 155 4.02 4.31 23.45
CA PHE A 155 3.92 4.98 22.14
C PHE A 155 2.85 4.38 21.25
N VAL A 156 2.59 3.07 21.35
CA VAL A 156 1.61 2.39 20.51
C VAL A 156 0.54 1.76 21.38
N THR A 157 -0.73 2.01 21.05
CA THR A 157 -1.89 1.55 21.81
C THR A 157 -2.96 1.03 20.87
N HIS A 158 -3.46 -0.17 21.12
CA HIS A 158 -4.63 -0.75 20.45
C HIS A 158 -5.94 -0.34 21.14
N SER A 159 -7.02 -0.17 20.38
CA SER A 159 -8.35 0.20 20.91
C SER A 159 -9.01 -0.90 21.75
N GLY A 160 -8.67 -2.14 21.51
CA GLY A 160 -9.30 -3.35 22.03
C GLY A 160 -9.68 -4.29 20.91
N ASP A 161 -10.04 -5.52 21.24
CA ASP A 161 -10.43 -6.58 20.33
C ASP A 161 -11.98 -6.64 20.30
N LEU A 162 -12.57 -6.38 19.13
CA LEU A 162 -14.01 -6.34 18.88
C LEU A 162 -14.42 -7.48 17.96
N THR A 163 -14.97 -8.54 18.52
CA THR A 163 -15.29 -9.79 17.81
C THR A 163 -16.59 -9.77 17.00
N HIS A 164 -17.36 -8.67 17.03
CA HIS A 164 -18.64 -8.51 16.32
C HIS A 164 -18.87 -7.09 15.86
N ALA A 165 -19.39 -6.95 14.64
CA ALA A 165 -19.69 -5.67 14.01
C ALA A 165 -21.14 -5.62 13.48
N PRO A 166 -22.15 -5.51 14.38
CA PRO A 166 -23.55 -5.57 13.99
C PRO A 166 -24.01 -4.33 13.26
N GLN A 167 -24.97 -4.49 12.34
CA GLN A 167 -25.69 -3.38 11.73
C GLN A 167 -26.53 -2.65 12.79
N PRO A 168 -26.76 -1.32 12.71
CA PRO A 168 -26.31 -0.43 11.63
C PRO A 168 -24.92 0.20 11.85
N ASP A 169 -24.34 0.09 13.04
CA ASP A 169 -23.16 0.88 13.42
C ASP A 169 -21.83 0.23 13.02
N GLY A 170 -21.80 -1.12 12.88
CA GLY A 170 -20.57 -1.85 12.66
C GLY A 170 -19.63 -1.86 13.87
N ALA A 171 -18.35 -2.10 13.62
CA ALA A 171 -17.28 -1.99 14.60
C ALA A 171 -16.07 -1.25 14.02
N CYS A 172 -15.27 -0.63 14.89
CA CYS A 172 -14.04 0.03 14.50
C CYS A 172 -12.91 -0.34 15.46
N GLU A 173 -11.88 -0.96 14.93
CA GLU A 173 -10.60 -1.09 15.65
C GLU A 173 -9.59 -0.07 15.15
N PHE A 174 -8.72 0.38 16.07
CA PHE A 174 -7.66 1.29 15.72
C PHE A 174 -6.41 1.09 16.57
N ILE A 175 -5.27 1.43 15.98
CA ILE A 175 -3.96 1.47 16.63
C ILE A 175 -3.42 2.88 16.53
N ASP A 176 -3.18 3.49 17.69
CA ASP A 176 -2.60 4.83 17.83
C ASP A 176 -1.08 4.73 17.94
N ILE A 177 -0.39 5.41 17.05
CA ILE A 177 1.06 5.64 17.09
C ILE A 177 1.27 7.06 17.61
N LYS A 178 1.65 7.19 18.88
CA LYS A 178 1.93 8.48 19.53
C LYS A 178 3.33 8.93 19.15
N LEU A 179 3.44 10.08 18.51
CA LEU A 179 4.72 10.66 18.13
C LEU A 179 5.44 11.28 19.33
N HIS A 180 4.70 11.82 20.30
CA HIS A 180 5.22 12.51 21.47
C HIS A 180 4.60 11.98 22.76
N GLN A 181 5.40 11.87 23.82
CA GLN A 181 4.96 11.28 25.11
C GLN A 181 4.29 12.26 26.08
N LYS A 182 4.52 13.57 25.96
CA LYS A 182 4.01 14.55 26.92
C LYS A 182 3.47 15.79 26.22
N ASN A 183 2.23 16.10 26.54
CA ASN A 183 1.47 17.26 26.05
C ASN A 183 1.53 18.44 27.02
N ASN A 184 2.68 18.77 27.59
CA ASN A 184 2.77 19.91 28.51
C ASN A 184 3.25 21.20 27.84
N SER A 185 3.49 21.24 26.54
CA SER A 185 3.82 22.46 25.83
C SER A 185 2.67 22.82 24.89
N ALA A 186 2.15 24.04 25.06
CA ALA A 186 1.21 24.66 24.12
C ALA A 186 1.86 25.06 22.79
N LEU A 187 3.12 24.68 22.56
CA LEU A 187 3.88 25.03 21.37
C LEU A 187 3.95 23.86 20.41
N PRO A 188 3.82 24.09 19.10
CA PRO A 188 4.00 23.07 18.08
C PRO A 188 5.43 22.49 18.16
N TRP A 189 5.57 21.23 17.69
CA TRP A 189 6.85 20.48 17.70
C TRP A 189 7.80 20.89 16.57
N VAL A 190 7.69 22.10 16.09
CA VAL A 190 8.40 22.62 14.92
C VAL A 190 9.88 22.26 14.95
N GLY A 191 10.33 21.54 13.92
CA GLY A 191 11.72 21.15 13.73
C GLY A 191 12.28 20.12 14.73
N LYS A 192 11.46 19.56 15.62
CA LYS A 192 11.93 18.56 16.59
C LYS A 192 11.63 17.15 16.11
N LYS A 193 12.65 16.29 16.13
CA LYS A 193 12.45 14.84 15.87
C LYS A 193 11.45 14.27 16.90
N PRO A 194 10.39 13.55 16.46
CA PRO A 194 9.42 12.92 17.34
C PRO A 194 10.06 11.99 18.37
N ASP A 195 9.51 11.95 19.59
CA ASP A 195 10.02 11.09 20.67
C ASP A 195 9.93 9.60 20.31
N PHE A 196 8.91 9.19 19.54
CA PHE A 196 8.82 7.86 18.98
C PHE A 196 10.07 7.50 18.16
N MET A 197 10.46 8.36 17.24
CA MET A 197 11.63 8.12 16.38
C MET A 197 12.97 8.22 17.12
N LYS A 198 13.02 8.91 18.27
CA LYS A 198 14.20 8.90 19.16
C LYS A 198 14.29 7.57 19.91
N LYS A 199 13.14 7.04 20.34
CA LYS A 199 13.06 5.78 21.10
C LYS A 199 13.27 4.57 20.22
N PHE A 200 12.75 4.59 18.98
CA PHE A 200 12.82 3.50 17.99
C PHE A 200 13.49 4.00 16.70
N PRO A 201 14.79 4.32 16.74
CA PRO A 201 15.47 4.98 15.62
C PRO A 201 15.55 4.11 14.35
N SER A 202 15.39 2.79 14.49
CA SER A 202 15.39 1.85 13.37
C SER A 202 13.99 1.58 12.80
N ALA A 203 12.92 2.06 13.45
CA ALA A 203 11.57 1.87 12.96
C ALA A 203 11.28 2.88 11.83
N ARG A 204 11.24 2.39 10.61
CA ARG A 204 10.89 3.20 9.44
C ARG A 204 9.46 2.96 8.99
N TYR A 205 9.05 1.72 8.85
CA TYR A 205 7.74 1.39 8.34
C TYR A 205 6.80 0.87 9.43
N ALA A 206 5.56 1.37 9.43
CA ALA A 206 4.44 0.80 10.18
C ALA A 206 3.51 0.11 9.19
N ILE A 207 3.46 -1.21 9.22
CA ILE A 207 2.74 -2.06 8.28
C ILE A 207 1.41 -2.46 8.90
N MET A 208 0.31 -2.04 8.31
CA MET A 208 -1.04 -2.45 8.71
C MET A 208 -1.35 -3.86 8.23
N SER A 209 -1.91 -4.67 9.08
CA SER A 209 -2.44 -5.99 8.75
C SER A 209 -3.85 -6.17 9.23
N LEU A 210 -4.67 -6.82 8.43
CA LEU A 210 -6.03 -7.20 8.76
C LEU A 210 -6.21 -8.70 8.63
N ILE A 211 -7.00 -9.29 9.54
CA ILE A 211 -7.35 -10.70 9.53
C ILE A 211 -8.87 -10.82 9.67
N SER A 212 -9.52 -11.50 8.76
CA SER A 212 -10.90 -11.97 8.92
C SER A 212 -10.86 -13.31 9.66
N TYR A 213 -11.13 -13.29 10.97
CA TYR A 213 -10.93 -14.48 11.82
C TYR A 213 -11.94 -15.60 11.54
N CYS A 214 -13.23 -15.28 11.53
CA CYS A 214 -14.31 -16.22 11.26
C CYS A 214 -15.08 -15.93 9.97
N GLY A 215 -14.72 -14.88 9.25
CA GLY A 215 -15.38 -14.46 8.02
C GLY A 215 -14.80 -15.12 6.77
N GLY A 216 -15.31 -14.67 5.64
CA GLY A 216 -14.79 -14.99 4.31
C GLY A 216 -13.62 -14.08 3.91
N PRO A 217 -13.23 -14.12 2.62
CA PRO A 217 -12.30 -13.16 2.05
C PRO A 217 -12.78 -11.72 2.16
N PHE A 218 -11.85 -10.76 2.25
CA PHE A 218 -12.18 -9.34 2.39
C PHE A 218 -13.03 -8.77 1.25
N GLU A 219 -12.96 -9.35 0.03
CA GLU A 219 -13.85 -8.97 -1.08
C GLU A 219 -15.35 -9.11 -0.76
N GLY A 220 -15.71 -9.94 0.21
CA GLY A 220 -17.08 -10.18 0.66
C GLY A 220 -17.45 -9.50 1.98
N ILE A 221 -16.57 -8.72 2.56
CA ILE A 221 -16.79 -8.00 3.83
C ILE A 221 -16.95 -6.51 3.52
N ASP A 222 -18.05 -5.92 3.97
CA ASP A 222 -18.19 -4.46 3.93
C ASP A 222 -17.26 -3.84 4.96
N ASN A 223 -16.20 -3.20 4.47
CA ASN A 223 -15.13 -2.69 5.31
C ASN A 223 -14.47 -1.45 4.72
N VAL A 224 -13.86 -0.66 5.57
CA VAL A 224 -12.99 0.47 5.19
C VAL A 224 -11.77 0.47 6.09
N ALA A 225 -10.58 0.50 5.51
CA ALA A 225 -9.32 0.65 6.22
C ALA A 225 -8.64 1.97 5.86
N GLY A 226 -7.96 2.60 6.81
CA GLY A 226 -7.34 3.88 6.54
C GLY A 226 -6.46 4.43 7.66
N VAL A 227 -6.08 5.69 7.46
CA VAL A 227 -5.27 6.47 8.40
C VAL A 227 -5.97 7.77 8.75
N MET A 228 -5.93 8.10 10.03
CA MET A 228 -6.34 9.38 10.60
C MET A 228 -5.13 10.01 11.27
N THR A 229 -5.06 11.33 11.26
CA THR A 229 -4.10 12.07 12.06
C THR A 229 -4.80 12.88 13.13
N ARG A 230 -4.11 13.10 14.22
CA ARG A 230 -4.64 13.87 15.34
C ARG A 230 -3.62 14.89 15.76
N SER A 231 -4.03 16.15 15.70
CA SER A 231 -3.23 17.27 16.16
C SER A 231 -3.32 17.46 17.67
N HIS A 232 -2.44 18.30 18.19
CA HIS A 232 -2.34 18.67 19.60
C HIS A 232 -3.70 19.10 20.20
N GLY A 233 -4.04 18.51 21.35
CA GLY A 233 -5.29 18.83 22.07
C GLY A 233 -6.54 18.05 21.63
N MET A 234 -6.49 17.27 20.58
CA MET A 234 -7.56 16.35 20.23
C MET A 234 -7.45 15.04 21.01
N ALA A 235 -7.73 15.09 22.31
CA ALA A 235 -7.83 13.91 23.14
C ALA A 235 -9.18 13.24 22.95
N GLY A 236 -9.20 11.97 22.59
CA GLY A 236 -10.43 11.18 22.52
C GLY A 236 -10.18 9.80 21.93
N ARG A 237 -10.94 8.81 22.40
CA ARG A 237 -10.93 7.44 21.85
C ARG A 237 -11.93 7.26 20.71
N VAL A 238 -12.60 8.35 20.31
CA VAL A 238 -13.70 8.30 19.34
C VAL A 238 -13.16 8.41 17.92
N PHE A 239 -13.76 7.69 17.00
CA PHE A 239 -13.61 7.87 15.57
C PHE A 239 -14.10 9.28 15.19
N GLU A 240 -13.25 10.09 14.57
CA GLU A 240 -13.56 11.43 14.11
C GLU A 240 -13.38 11.50 12.59
N PRO A 241 -14.46 11.33 11.81
CA PRO A 241 -14.38 11.25 10.35
C PRO A 241 -13.64 12.42 9.68
N ARG A 242 -13.69 13.63 10.29
CA ARG A 242 -13.03 14.83 9.77
C ARG A 242 -11.50 14.77 9.82
N THR A 243 -10.93 13.82 10.55
CA THR A 243 -9.47 13.61 10.67
C THR A 243 -8.99 12.43 9.85
N VAL A 244 -9.85 11.86 9.00
CA VAL A 244 -9.48 10.79 8.07
C VAL A 244 -8.72 11.40 6.91
N GLU A 245 -7.45 11.02 6.78
CA GLU A 245 -6.57 11.46 5.70
C GLU A 245 -6.81 10.63 4.44
N THR A 246 -6.89 9.34 4.62
CA THR A 246 -7.15 8.39 3.53
C THR A 246 -7.81 7.15 4.08
N ALA A 247 -8.83 6.69 3.38
CA ALA A 247 -9.46 5.40 3.65
C ALA A 247 -10.04 4.80 2.37
N ALA A 248 -9.93 3.50 2.21
CA ALA A 248 -10.47 2.78 1.07
C ALA A 248 -10.99 1.39 1.46
N HIS A 249 -11.85 0.83 0.63
CA HIS A 249 -12.34 -0.53 0.76
C HIS A 249 -11.23 -1.54 0.46
N VAL A 250 -11.05 -2.52 1.33
CA VAL A 250 -10.11 -3.62 1.16
C VAL A 250 -10.85 -4.80 0.55
N ALA A 251 -10.50 -5.17 -0.67
CA ALA A 251 -11.21 -6.18 -1.45
C ALA A 251 -10.30 -7.31 -1.96
N VAL A 252 -9.35 -7.74 -1.14
CA VAL A 252 -8.48 -8.87 -1.49
C VAL A 252 -9.22 -10.21 -1.35
N ARG A 253 -8.92 -11.16 -2.24
CA ARG A 253 -9.48 -12.54 -2.23
C ARG A 253 -8.79 -13.43 -1.20
N SER A 254 -8.68 -12.92 0.02
CA SER A 254 -8.01 -13.59 1.12
C SER A 254 -8.64 -13.18 2.45
N THR A 255 -8.48 -14.01 3.46
CA THR A 255 -8.83 -13.71 4.85
C THR A 255 -7.75 -12.90 5.58
N SER A 256 -6.65 -12.56 4.92
CA SER A 256 -5.62 -11.66 5.44
C SER A 256 -5.28 -10.60 4.40
N ALA A 257 -5.07 -9.37 4.84
CA ALA A 257 -4.77 -8.22 4.00
C ALA A 257 -3.66 -7.36 4.59
N ILE A 258 -2.89 -6.71 3.73
CA ILE A 258 -2.05 -5.57 4.05
C ILE A 258 -2.57 -4.41 3.20
N PRO A 259 -3.45 -3.57 3.76
CA PRO A 259 -4.02 -2.46 3.03
C PRO A 259 -3.00 -1.37 2.74
N LEU A 260 -2.23 -0.98 3.77
CA LEU A 260 -1.35 0.17 3.71
C LEU A 260 -0.12 0.05 4.63
N ILE A 261 0.87 0.85 4.31
CA ILE A 261 2.11 1.03 5.09
C ILE A 261 2.29 2.53 5.33
N VAL A 262 2.67 2.94 6.53
CA VAL A 262 3.13 4.30 6.81
C VAL A 262 4.64 4.31 6.83
N ASP A 263 5.26 5.12 5.95
CA ASP A 263 6.68 5.45 6.01
C ASP A 263 6.87 6.63 6.99
N LEU A 264 7.35 6.32 8.18
CA LEU A 264 7.56 7.29 9.26
C LEU A 264 8.72 8.25 8.97
N GLU A 265 9.63 7.88 8.07
CA GLU A 265 10.77 8.71 7.69
C GLU A 265 10.39 9.70 6.59
N GLN A 266 9.78 9.23 5.50
CA GLN A 266 9.31 10.07 4.39
C GLN A 266 8.02 10.80 4.73
N TRP A 267 7.32 10.37 5.78
CA TRP A 267 6.08 10.94 6.26
C TRP A 267 4.94 10.83 5.23
N GLU A 268 4.78 9.60 4.74
CA GLU A 268 3.79 9.28 3.73
C GLU A 268 3.08 7.95 4.01
N LEU A 269 1.91 7.80 3.46
CA LEU A 269 1.17 6.56 3.38
C LEU A 269 1.42 5.91 2.03
N ILE A 270 1.65 4.60 2.02
CA ILE A 270 1.80 3.78 0.83
C ILE A 270 0.60 2.83 0.78
N TRP A 271 -0.22 2.94 -0.27
CA TRP A 271 -1.34 2.02 -0.45
C TRP A 271 -0.86 0.72 -1.08
N VAL A 272 -0.93 -0.38 -0.34
CA VAL A 272 -0.36 -1.67 -0.77
C VAL A 272 -1.42 -2.61 -1.34
N ASP A 273 -2.61 -2.63 -0.73
CA ASP A 273 -3.78 -3.45 -1.12
C ASP A 273 -3.38 -4.88 -1.55
N THR A 274 -2.60 -5.57 -0.72
CA THR A 274 -2.10 -6.92 -1.01
C THR A 274 -2.50 -7.92 0.06
N SER A 275 -2.36 -9.19 -0.28
CA SER A 275 -2.52 -10.30 0.65
C SER A 275 -1.30 -11.19 0.61
N ILE A 276 -0.74 -11.46 1.76
CA ILE A 276 0.41 -12.35 1.91
C ILE A 276 0.03 -13.76 2.35
N GLY A 277 -1.25 -14.01 2.60
CA GLY A 277 -1.76 -15.33 2.99
C GLY A 277 -1.23 -15.87 4.31
N THR A 278 -0.54 -15.04 5.11
CA THR A 278 -0.04 -15.36 6.45
C THR A 278 -0.43 -14.26 7.43
N HIS A 279 -0.67 -14.65 8.69
CA HIS A 279 -0.92 -13.67 9.75
C HIS A 279 0.38 -12.96 10.11
N LEU A 280 0.37 -11.63 10.20
CA LEU A 280 1.50 -10.83 10.69
C LEU A 280 1.63 -10.91 12.22
N GLY A 281 0.59 -11.43 12.90
CA GLY A 281 0.52 -11.47 14.36
C GLY A 281 1.13 -12.72 15.01
N GLY A 282 1.61 -12.56 16.20
CA GLY A 282 1.71 -13.53 17.29
C GLY A 282 2.80 -14.60 17.26
N TYR A 283 3.39 -14.98 16.13
CA TYR A 283 4.40 -16.05 16.08
C TYR A 283 5.61 -15.68 15.25
N SER A 284 6.79 -15.84 15.82
CA SER A 284 8.10 -15.45 15.25
C SER A 284 8.39 -15.99 13.84
N THR A 285 7.88 -17.17 13.50
CA THR A 285 8.05 -17.78 12.16
C THR A 285 7.15 -17.14 11.11
N GLY A 286 5.92 -16.70 11.49
CA GLY A 286 5.00 -16.01 10.58
C GLY A 286 5.47 -14.59 10.22
N GLN A 287 6.08 -13.88 11.17
CA GLN A 287 6.57 -12.52 10.96
C GLN A 287 7.70 -12.45 9.92
N SER A 288 8.65 -13.38 9.95
CA SER A 288 9.75 -13.41 8.96
C SER A 288 9.24 -13.63 7.54
N ASP A 289 8.27 -14.51 7.35
CA ASP A 289 7.71 -14.78 6.02
C ASP A 289 6.84 -13.61 5.55
N ALA A 290 6.10 -12.98 6.45
CA ALA A 290 5.33 -11.79 6.18
C ALA A 290 6.22 -10.62 5.74
N LEU A 291 7.35 -10.38 6.43
CA LEU A 291 8.32 -9.36 6.03
C LEU A 291 8.91 -9.61 4.64
N LYS A 292 9.27 -10.86 4.34
CA LYS A 292 9.77 -11.22 3.00
C LYS A 292 8.73 -10.93 1.92
N ALA A 293 7.46 -11.22 2.19
CA ALA A 293 6.37 -10.96 1.25
C ALA A 293 6.12 -9.47 1.05
N VAL A 294 6.08 -8.69 2.14
CA VAL A 294 5.95 -7.23 2.06
C VAL A 294 7.11 -6.61 1.29
N ARG A 295 8.34 -7.03 1.61
CA ARG A 295 9.53 -6.57 0.90
C ARG A 295 9.45 -6.88 -0.60
N ALA A 296 9.11 -8.11 -0.96
CA ALA A 296 8.97 -8.50 -2.37
C ALA A 296 7.86 -7.70 -3.07
N GLU A 297 6.77 -7.39 -2.39
CA GLU A 297 5.70 -6.56 -2.94
C GLU A 297 6.15 -5.11 -3.13
N MET A 298 6.86 -4.53 -2.16
CA MET A 298 7.42 -3.18 -2.28
C MET A 298 8.42 -3.08 -3.43
N GLU A 299 9.36 -4.04 -3.52
CA GLU A 299 10.30 -4.14 -4.64
C GLU A 299 9.57 -4.32 -5.99
N ALA A 300 8.50 -5.12 -6.00
CA ALA A 300 7.70 -5.32 -7.21
C ALA A 300 6.94 -4.07 -7.65
N MET A 301 6.48 -3.24 -6.72
CA MET A 301 5.83 -1.96 -7.03
C MET A 301 6.81 -0.99 -7.68
N GLU A 302 8.03 -0.89 -7.16
CA GLU A 302 9.08 0.00 -7.69
C GLU A 302 9.53 -0.38 -9.12
N ASN A 303 9.38 -1.65 -9.49
CA ASN A 303 9.79 -2.17 -10.81
C ASN A 303 8.63 -2.25 -11.82
N ARG A 304 7.45 -1.73 -11.51
CA ARG A 304 6.32 -1.68 -12.46
C ARG A 304 6.43 -0.46 -13.38
N LEU A 305 5.80 -0.57 -14.54
CA LEU A 305 5.62 0.57 -15.45
C LEU A 305 4.91 1.70 -14.68
N SER A 306 5.55 2.86 -14.59
CA SER A 306 4.96 4.02 -13.92
C SER A 306 3.99 4.79 -14.83
N VAL A 307 3.14 5.61 -14.22
CA VAL A 307 2.25 6.52 -14.96
C VAL A 307 3.07 7.43 -15.87
N GLY A 308 4.17 8.01 -15.35
CA GLY A 308 5.06 8.86 -16.16
C GLY A 308 5.65 8.14 -17.37
N GLU A 309 6.06 6.88 -17.22
CA GLU A 309 6.55 6.07 -18.35
C GLU A 309 5.45 5.78 -19.37
N LEU A 310 4.24 5.44 -18.92
CA LEU A 310 3.09 5.27 -19.83
C LEU A 310 2.80 6.55 -20.62
N MET A 311 2.85 7.71 -19.96
CA MET A 311 2.65 9.00 -20.60
C MET A 311 3.75 9.31 -21.64
N ARG A 312 5.02 8.98 -21.36
CA ARG A 312 6.11 9.08 -22.36
C ARG A 312 5.88 8.17 -23.57
N LEU A 313 5.38 6.94 -23.35
CA LEU A 313 5.05 6.03 -24.46
C LEU A 313 3.90 6.56 -25.29
N TRP A 314 2.89 7.20 -24.68
CA TRP A 314 1.79 7.84 -25.39
C TRP A 314 2.26 9.06 -26.19
N ALA A 315 3.08 9.93 -25.62
CA ALA A 315 3.71 11.04 -26.34
C ALA A 315 4.50 10.52 -27.55
N ARG A 316 5.33 9.49 -27.35
CA ARG A 316 6.10 8.84 -28.44
C ARG A 316 5.20 8.30 -29.55
N ALA A 317 4.05 7.72 -29.21
CA ALA A 317 3.10 7.15 -30.17
C ALA A 317 2.51 8.22 -31.12
N HIS A 318 2.44 9.46 -30.66
CA HIS A 318 1.86 10.58 -31.42
C HIS A 318 2.88 11.65 -31.84
N ASN A 319 4.18 11.42 -31.64
CA ASN A 319 5.26 12.40 -31.86
C ASN A 319 4.99 13.74 -31.13
N ALA A 320 4.41 13.67 -29.93
CA ALA A 320 4.08 14.83 -29.11
C ALA A 320 5.25 15.20 -28.16
N ASP A 321 5.35 16.48 -27.84
CA ASP A 321 6.31 16.97 -26.85
C ASP A 321 5.93 16.52 -25.44
N THR A 322 6.94 16.38 -24.57
CA THR A 322 6.77 16.09 -23.16
C THR A 322 7.19 17.28 -22.29
N VAL A 323 6.59 17.40 -21.13
CA VAL A 323 6.92 18.44 -20.12
C VAL A 323 7.13 17.78 -18.75
N ASP A 324 8.13 18.28 -18.01
CA ASP A 324 8.46 17.82 -16.65
C ASP A 324 7.48 18.38 -15.61
N GLU A 325 6.21 18.02 -15.77
CA GLU A 325 5.11 18.37 -14.89
C GLU A 325 4.44 17.08 -14.37
N PRO A 326 3.73 17.17 -13.23
CA PRO A 326 3.01 16.01 -12.66
C PRO A 326 1.98 15.45 -13.64
N ALA A 327 2.12 14.17 -13.98
CA ALA A 327 1.15 13.45 -14.81
C ALA A 327 -0.02 12.96 -13.96
N ASP A 328 -1.24 13.10 -14.50
CA ASP A 328 -2.47 12.67 -13.83
C ASP A 328 -2.72 11.18 -14.04
N GLN A 329 -2.94 10.45 -12.95
CA GLN A 329 -3.29 9.04 -12.96
C GLN A 329 -4.67 8.76 -13.60
N ALA A 330 -5.62 9.68 -13.51
CA ALA A 330 -6.89 9.56 -14.19
C ALA A 330 -6.72 9.55 -15.72
N GLN A 331 -5.78 10.36 -16.23
CA GLN A 331 -5.43 10.38 -17.65
C GLN A 331 -4.80 9.06 -18.10
N ALA A 332 -3.87 8.50 -17.31
CA ALA A 332 -3.31 7.18 -17.58
C ALA A 332 -4.40 6.11 -17.63
N GLY A 333 -5.38 6.19 -16.74
CA GLY A 333 -6.53 5.31 -16.75
C GLY A 333 -7.40 5.42 -18.00
N ALA A 334 -7.67 6.63 -18.46
CA ALA A 334 -8.41 6.84 -19.71
C ALA A 334 -7.69 6.23 -20.92
N LEU A 335 -6.34 6.23 -20.93
CA LEU A 335 -5.55 5.55 -21.98
C LEU A 335 -5.71 4.03 -21.95
N LEU A 336 -5.82 3.42 -20.75
CA LEU A 336 -6.05 1.99 -20.61
C LEU A 336 -7.42 1.58 -21.16
N ASP A 337 -8.43 2.42 -20.93
CA ASP A 337 -9.81 2.17 -21.37
C ASP A 337 -9.97 2.39 -22.89
N ALA A 338 -9.13 3.25 -23.50
CA ALA A 338 -9.16 3.57 -24.93
C ALA A 338 -8.40 2.56 -25.81
N CYS A 339 -7.53 1.71 -25.24
CA CYS A 339 -6.64 0.78 -25.93
C CYS A 339 -6.87 -0.68 -25.56
#